data_db7294244cd284350ad272f0c8f9bf1c
#
_entry.id   db7294244cd284350ad272f0c8f9bf1c
#
_cell.length_a   1.000
_cell.length_b   1.000
_cell.length_c   1.000
_cell.angle_alpha   90.00
_cell.angle_beta   90.00
_cell.angle_gamma   90.00
#
_symmetry.space_group_name_H-M   'P 1'
#
loop_
_entity.id
_entity.type
_entity.pdbx_description
1 polymer ?
#
loop_
_entity_poly.entity_id
_entity_poly.type
_entity_poly.pdbx_seq_one_letter_code
_entity_poly.pdbx_strand_id
1 'polypeptide(L)'
;KEYGQKYDKEIPVIAAGGISTSSDVKKYINMGAAGVQVGTLFVATEECDANITFKNTYIKCKKEDIKIVKSPVGLPGRAIYNKFLEKLESNKPKIKKCYNCMETCNPSSTPYCISQALINAVNGDIDNALLFCGAEAYKINKIKTVKKVIDELISEI
;
A
#
# COMPACT_ATOMS: atom_id res chain seq x y z
N LYS A 1 -10.62 1.92 -24.80
CA LYS A 1 -11.34 1.70 -26.08
C LYS A 1 -10.42 1.95 -27.28
N GLU A 2 -9.74 3.09 -27.34
CA GLU A 2 -8.86 3.50 -28.46
C GLU A 2 -7.77 2.46 -28.76
N TYR A 3 -7.05 1.96 -27.73
CA TYR A 3 -6.03 0.92 -27.92
C TYR A 3 -6.62 -0.43 -28.36
N GLY A 4 -7.79 -0.80 -27.86
CA GLY A 4 -8.48 -2.02 -28.29
C GLY A 4 -8.82 -1.98 -29.78
N GLN A 5 -9.35 -0.86 -30.26
CA GLN A 5 -9.62 -0.64 -31.69
C GLN A 5 -8.33 -0.69 -32.54
N LYS A 6 -7.25 -0.04 -32.06
CA LYS A 6 -5.97 -0.01 -32.77
C LYS A 6 -5.34 -1.40 -32.97
N TYR A 7 -5.53 -2.31 -32.01
CA TYR A 7 -4.90 -3.63 -32.03
C TYR A 7 -5.90 -4.78 -32.30
N ASP A 8 -7.15 -4.44 -32.61
CA ASP A 8 -8.26 -5.41 -32.80
C ASP A 8 -8.33 -6.44 -31.65
N LYS A 9 -8.24 -5.93 -30.41
CA LYS A 9 -8.25 -6.75 -29.19
C LYS A 9 -9.08 -6.09 -28.10
N GLU A 10 -9.86 -6.90 -27.41
CA GLU A 10 -10.45 -6.46 -26.14
C GLU A 10 -9.37 -6.39 -25.07
N ILE A 11 -9.11 -5.20 -24.56
CA ILE A 11 -8.13 -4.96 -23.50
C ILE A 11 -8.90 -4.58 -22.24
N PRO A 12 -9.02 -5.49 -21.25
CA PRO A 12 -9.69 -5.20 -20.00
C PRO A 12 -8.89 -4.15 -19.19
N VAL A 13 -9.60 -3.15 -18.68
CA VAL A 13 -9.00 -2.11 -17.82
C VAL A 13 -9.39 -2.39 -16.38
N ILE A 14 -8.40 -2.50 -15.51
CA ILE A 14 -8.58 -2.69 -14.08
C ILE A 14 -8.26 -1.37 -13.37
N ALA A 15 -9.21 -0.85 -12.60
CA ALA A 15 -9.00 0.35 -11.81
C ALA A 15 -8.28 0.02 -10.49
N ALA A 16 -7.27 0.81 -10.13
CA ALA A 16 -6.48 0.59 -8.91
C ALA A 16 -6.22 1.92 -8.18
N GLY A 17 -6.19 1.85 -6.84
CA GLY A 17 -5.90 2.98 -5.96
C GLY A 17 -7.12 3.82 -5.59
N GLY A 18 -7.20 4.21 -4.31
CA GLY A 18 -8.28 5.03 -3.78
C GLY A 18 -9.65 4.34 -3.70
N ILE A 19 -9.70 3.01 -3.79
CA ILE A 19 -10.93 2.23 -3.72
C ILE A 19 -11.06 1.65 -2.31
N SER A 20 -12.12 2.02 -1.60
CA SER A 20 -12.33 1.63 -0.21
C SER A 20 -13.77 1.27 0.14
N THR A 21 -14.72 1.51 -0.76
CA THR A 21 -16.16 1.27 -0.57
C THR A 21 -16.77 0.58 -1.78
N SER A 22 -17.96 -0.02 -1.61
CA SER A 22 -18.76 -0.57 -2.71
C SER A 22 -19.14 0.51 -3.74
N SER A 23 -19.44 1.72 -3.28
CA SER A 23 -19.71 2.86 -4.14
C SER A 23 -18.52 3.23 -5.04
N ASP A 24 -17.27 3.14 -4.50
CA ASP A 24 -16.06 3.33 -5.33
C ASP A 24 -15.97 2.26 -6.40
N VAL A 25 -16.21 0.98 -6.04
CA VAL A 25 -16.19 -0.14 -7.00
C VAL A 25 -17.23 0.07 -8.09
N LYS A 26 -18.49 0.33 -7.70
CA LYS A 26 -19.61 0.60 -8.61
C LYS A 26 -19.30 1.75 -9.58
N LYS A 27 -18.69 2.83 -9.07
CA LYS A 27 -18.28 3.97 -9.88
C LYS A 27 -17.34 3.53 -11.02
N TYR A 28 -16.29 2.78 -10.73
CA TYR A 28 -15.33 2.36 -11.75
C TYR A 28 -15.91 1.34 -12.73
N ILE A 29 -16.74 0.41 -12.27
CA ILE A 29 -17.47 -0.52 -13.14
C ILE A 29 -18.37 0.25 -14.11
N ASN A 30 -19.14 1.23 -13.61
CA ASN A 30 -19.99 2.07 -14.43
C ASN A 30 -19.21 2.94 -15.45
N MET A 31 -17.96 3.27 -15.15
CA MET A 31 -17.05 3.93 -16.09
C MET A 31 -16.49 2.99 -17.17
N GLY A 32 -16.81 1.70 -17.10
CA GLY A 32 -16.38 0.67 -18.05
C GLY A 32 -15.10 -0.06 -17.65
N ALA A 33 -14.67 -0.01 -16.39
CA ALA A 33 -13.62 -0.88 -15.89
C ALA A 33 -14.10 -2.33 -15.84
N ALA A 34 -13.24 -3.27 -16.24
CA ALA A 34 -13.51 -4.70 -16.17
C ALA A 34 -13.40 -5.25 -14.73
N GLY A 35 -12.79 -4.49 -13.84
CA GLY A 35 -12.64 -4.85 -12.44
C GLY A 35 -11.86 -3.80 -11.66
N VAL A 36 -11.63 -4.08 -10.37
CA VAL A 36 -10.87 -3.23 -9.47
C VAL A 36 -9.77 -4.02 -8.76
N GLN A 37 -8.67 -3.34 -8.41
CA GLN A 37 -7.62 -3.88 -7.57
C GLN A 37 -7.59 -3.14 -6.23
N VAL A 38 -7.73 -3.88 -5.15
CA VAL A 38 -7.74 -3.36 -3.77
C VAL A 38 -6.69 -4.09 -2.96
N GLY A 39 -5.84 -3.35 -2.24
CA GLY A 39 -4.79 -3.92 -1.40
C GLY A 39 -4.91 -3.51 0.06
N THR A 40 -4.94 -2.21 0.32
CA THR A 40 -4.81 -1.64 1.67
C THR A 40 -5.86 -2.14 2.68
N LEU A 41 -7.11 -2.38 2.24
CA LEU A 41 -8.16 -2.90 3.13
C LEU A 41 -7.84 -4.28 3.70
N PHE A 42 -7.08 -5.10 2.96
CA PHE A 42 -6.71 -6.46 3.37
C PHE A 42 -5.56 -6.50 4.39
N VAL A 43 -4.88 -5.37 4.62
CA VAL A 43 -3.83 -5.27 5.65
C VAL A 43 -4.41 -5.48 7.05
N ALA A 44 -5.58 -4.91 7.33
CA ALA A 44 -6.26 -5.04 8.60
C ALA A 44 -7.30 -6.19 8.58
N THR A 45 -6.88 -7.37 8.16
CA THR A 45 -7.71 -8.58 8.19
C THR A 45 -7.17 -9.61 9.19
N GLU A 46 -8.04 -10.49 9.64
CA GLU A 46 -7.67 -11.60 10.52
C GLU A 46 -6.67 -12.52 9.82
N GLU A 47 -6.88 -12.79 8.54
CA GLU A 47 -6.08 -13.68 7.71
C GLU A 47 -4.72 -13.10 7.29
N CYS A 48 -4.51 -11.79 7.40
CA CYS A 48 -3.20 -11.20 7.21
C CYS A 48 -2.26 -11.67 8.32
N ASP A 49 -1.14 -12.28 7.98
CA ASP A 49 -0.15 -12.88 8.91
C ASP A 49 0.82 -11.86 9.52
N ALA A 50 0.72 -10.58 9.16
CA ALA A 50 1.54 -9.53 9.76
C ALA A 50 1.22 -9.31 11.24
N ASN A 51 2.22 -8.84 11.98
CA ASN A 51 2.10 -8.54 13.40
C ASN A 51 0.90 -7.61 13.70
N ILE A 52 0.24 -7.84 14.84
CA ILE A 52 -0.91 -7.04 15.26
C ILE A 52 -0.59 -5.54 15.37
N THR A 53 0.64 -5.18 15.73
CA THR A 53 1.08 -3.77 15.80
C THR A 53 1.05 -3.11 14.42
N PHE A 54 1.45 -3.85 13.37
CA PHE A 54 1.35 -3.39 11.99
C PHE A 54 -0.11 -3.10 11.60
N LYS A 55 -1.02 -4.04 11.82
CA LYS A 55 -2.46 -3.88 11.55
C LYS A 55 -3.06 -2.70 12.31
N ASN A 56 -2.73 -2.57 13.60
CA ASN A 56 -3.22 -1.50 14.45
C ASN A 56 -2.72 -0.11 14.01
N THR A 57 -1.58 -0.01 13.34
CA THR A 57 -1.09 1.25 12.80
C THR A 57 -2.01 1.76 11.70
N TYR A 58 -2.53 0.88 10.84
CA TYR A 58 -3.52 1.27 9.83
C TYR A 58 -4.85 1.69 10.44
N ILE A 59 -5.31 1.00 11.50
CA ILE A 59 -6.56 1.36 12.20
C ILE A 59 -6.47 2.72 12.88
N LYS A 60 -5.31 3.08 13.40
CA LYS A 60 -5.06 4.36 14.07
C LYS A 60 -4.70 5.50 13.13
N CYS A 61 -4.44 5.17 11.86
CA CYS A 61 -4.00 6.13 10.85
C CYS A 61 -5.07 7.19 10.60
N LYS A 62 -4.65 8.44 10.59
CA LYS A 62 -5.48 9.58 10.19
C LYS A 62 -5.11 10.03 8.77
N LYS A 63 -5.98 10.82 8.17
CA LYS A 63 -5.77 11.30 6.80
C LYS A 63 -4.48 12.13 6.66
N GLU A 64 -4.17 12.94 7.66
CA GLU A 64 -2.96 13.76 7.74
C GLU A 64 -1.67 12.97 7.89
N ASP A 65 -1.74 11.73 8.37
CA ASP A 65 -0.57 10.85 8.51
C ASP A 65 -0.13 10.24 7.16
N ILE A 66 -0.98 10.31 6.13
CA ILE A 66 -0.69 9.73 4.83
C ILE A 66 0.14 10.69 4.00
N LYS A 67 1.39 10.32 3.70
CA LYS A 67 2.36 11.13 2.97
C LYS A 67 2.88 10.44 1.70
N ILE A 68 3.29 11.25 0.73
CA ILE A 68 4.09 10.77 -0.40
C ILE A 68 5.54 10.73 0.05
N VAL A 69 6.19 9.59 -0.14
CA VAL A 69 7.55 9.33 0.30
C VAL A 69 8.44 8.91 -0.87
N LYS A 70 9.73 9.26 -0.80
CA LYS A 70 10.72 8.76 -1.75
C LYS A 70 10.98 7.27 -1.48
N SER A 71 10.92 6.49 -2.53
CA SER A 71 11.21 5.07 -2.47
C SER A 71 12.55 4.75 -3.15
N PRO A 72 13.36 3.83 -2.61
CA PRO A 72 14.58 3.35 -3.26
C PRO A 72 14.37 2.70 -4.63
N VAL A 73 13.14 2.31 -4.96
CA VAL A 73 12.78 1.69 -6.25
C VAL A 73 12.52 2.70 -7.38
N GLY A 74 12.79 3.99 -7.15
CA GLY A 74 12.71 5.03 -8.18
C GLY A 74 11.34 5.67 -8.38
N LEU A 75 10.25 5.08 -7.88
CA LEU A 75 8.91 5.65 -7.93
C LEU A 75 8.48 6.19 -6.56
N PRO A 76 7.76 7.32 -6.50
CA PRO A 76 7.20 7.80 -5.25
C PRO A 76 6.20 6.79 -4.68
N GLY A 77 6.25 6.54 -3.38
CA GLY A 77 5.28 5.72 -2.65
C GLY A 77 4.37 6.57 -1.79
N ARG A 78 3.24 6.01 -1.38
CA ARG A 78 2.41 6.58 -0.33
C ARG A 78 2.52 5.71 0.91
N ALA A 79 2.78 6.34 2.06
CA ALA A 79 3.00 5.62 3.32
C ALA A 79 2.39 6.37 4.50
N ILE A 80 2.15 5.65 5.59
CA ILE A 80 1.79 6.22 6.88
C ILE A 80 3.06 6.81 7.50
N TYR A 81 3.01 8.10 7.84
CA TYR A 81 4.12 8.82 8.48
C TYR A 81 4.36 8.28 9.89
N ASN A 82 5.62 8.00 10.20
CA ASN A 82 6.05 7.43 11.46
C ASN A 82 7.49 7.88 11.80
N LYS A 83 8.01 7.43 12.94
CA LYS A 83 9.36 7.76 13.39
C LYS A 83 10.47 7.34 12.40
N PHE A 84 10.24 6.29 11.61
CA PHE A 84 11.19 5.88 10.57
C PHE A 84 11.34 6.97 9.50
N LEU A 85 10.22 7.47 9.00
CA LEU A 85 10.20 8.53 7.98
C LEU A 85 10.75 9.86 8.54
N GLU A 86 10.42 10.21 9.79
CA GLU A 86 10.98 11.36 10.51
C GLU A 86 12.52 11.28 10.59
N LYS A 87 13.06 10.12 10.95
CA LYS A 87 14.52 9.90 10.98
C LYS A 87 15.16 10.04 9.59
N LEU A 88 14.46 9.65 8.51
CA LEU A 88 14.97 9.80 7.15
C LEU A 88 15.08 11.26 6.70
N GLU A 89 14.24 12.14 7.22
CA GLU A 89 14.31 13.58 6.93
C GLU A 89 15.53 14.24 7.58
N SER A 90 15.93 13.76 8.77
CA SER A 90 17.05 14.31 9.53
C SER A 90 18.40 13.62 9.25
N ASN A 91 18.42 12.31 9.06
CA ASN A 91 19.63 11.53 8.85
C ASN A 91 19.37 10.27 7.99
N LYS A 92 20.29 9.98 7.06
CA LYS A 92 20.26 8.70 6.33
C LYS A 92 20.73 7.57 7.25
N PRO A 93 19.87 6.56 7.54
CA PRO A 93 20.30 5.42 8.32
C PRO A 93 21.37 4.62 7.57
N LYS A 94 22.43 4.20 8.27
CA LYS A 94 23.41 3.29 7.68
C LYS A 94 22.77 1.93 7.40
N ILE A 95 22.88 1.45 6.16
CA ILE A 95 22.42 0.11 5.78
C ILE A 95 23.40 -0.90 6.35
N LYS A 96 22.97 -1.68 7.35
CA LYS A 96 23.80 -2.69 8.02
C LYS A 96 23.90 -4.00 7.23
N LYS A 97 22.84 -4.34 6.46
CA LYS A 97 22.74 -5.59 5.70
C LYS A 97 22.10 -5.32 4.34
N CYS A 98 22.71 -5.79 3.28
CA CYS A 98 22.12 -5.80 1.94
C CYS A 98 21.46 -7.15 1.69
N TYR A 99 20.24 -7.13 1.13
CA TYR A 99 19.47 -8.33 0.78
C TYR A 99 19.61 -8.71 -0.70
N ASN A 100 20.36 -7.94 -1.49
CA ASN A 100 20.49 -8.11 -2.94
C ASN A 100 19.14 -8.23 -3.66
N CYS A 101 18.15 -7.45 -3.19
CA CYS A 101 16.76 -7.56 -3.66
C CYS A 101 16.49 -6.87 -4.99
N MET A 102 17.39 -5.98 -5.45
CA MET A 102 17.27 -5.26 -6.71
C MET A 102 18.66 -5.08 -7.33
N GLU A 103 18.81 -5.39 -8.61
CA GLU A 103 20.04 -5.25 -9.38
C GLU A 103 20.54 -3.79 -9.43
N THR A 104 19.63 -2.85 -9.61
CA THR A 104 19.93 -1.42 -9.72
C THR A 104 20.15 -0.70 -8.40
N CYS A 105 19.97 -1.38 -7.25
CA CYS A 105 20.14 -0.79 -5.93
C CYS A 105 21.62 -0.68 -5.55
N ASN A 106 22.06 0.54 -5.22
CA ASN A 106 23.38 0.77 -4.63
C ASN A 106 23.20 1.10 -3.12
N PRO A 107 23.60 0.19 -2.20
CA PRO A 107 23.44 0.38 -0.76
C PRO A 107 24.19 1.61 -0.20
N SER A 108 25.23 2.10 -0.87
CA SER A 108 25.99 3.28 -0.42
C SER A 108 25.30 4.60 -0.74
N SER A 109 24.40 4.64 -1.74
CA SER A 109 23.74 5.85 -2.21
C SER A 109 22.22 5.88 -1.95
N THR A 110 21.59 4.71 -1.76
CA THR A 110 20.15 4.62 -1.48
C THR A 110 19.79 5.23 -0.11
N PRO A 111 18.62 5.86 0.03
CA PRO A 111 18.22 6.51 1.30
C PRO A 111 18.03 5.51 2.45
N TYR A 112 17.59 4.29 2.18
CA TYR A 112 17.39 3.20 3.13
C TYR A 112 17.23 1.86 2.41
N CYS A 113 17.34 0.74 3.13
CA CYS A 113 17.04 -0.59 2.59
C CYS A 113 15.52 -0.85 2.63
N ILE A 114 14.87 -0.90 1.46
CA ILE A 114 13.42 -1.14 1.38
C ILE A 114 13.03 -2.51 1.93
N SER A 115 13.79 -3.55 1.62
CA SER A 115 13.50 -4.91 2.12
C SER A 115 13.55 -4.97 3.64
N GLN A 116 14.56 -4.35 4.28
CA GLN A 116 14.62 -4.29 5.74
C GLN A 116 13.43 -3.52 6.32
N ALA A 117 13.08 -2.38 5.74
CA ALA A 117 11.96 -1.57 6.22
C ALA A 117 10.61 -2.29 6.10
N LEU A 118 10.41 -3.10 5.05
CA LEU A 118 9.21 -3.92 4.89
C LEU A 118 9.20 -5.14 5.83
N ILE A 119 10.35 -5.80 6.05
CA ILE A 119 10.48 -6.88 7.04
C ILE A 119 10.17 -6.36 8.45
N ASN A 120 10.70 -5.19 8.82
CA ASN A 120 10.42 -4.56 10.10
C ASN A 120 8.91 -4.29 10.26
N ALA A 121 8.24 -3.85 9.18
CA ALA A 121 6.80 -3.60 9.18
C ALA A 121 6.01 -4.86 9.54
N VAL A 122 6.24 -5.96 8.80
CA VAL A 122 5.53 -7.23 9.02
C VAL A 122 5.80 -7.79 10.42
N ASN A 123 7.01 -7.60 10.96
CA ASN A 123 7.40 -8.03 12.30
C ASN A 123 6.90 -7.10 13.42
N GLY A 124 6.30 -5.95 13.09
CA GLY A 124 5.74 -5.01 14.07
C GLY A 124 6.72 -3.99 14.65
N ASP A 125 7.95 -3.91 14.11
CA ASP A 125 8.92 -2.85 14.46
C ASP A 125 8.60 -1.56 13.70
N ILE A 126 7.51 -0.90 14.10
CA ILE A 126 6.92 0.24 13.39
C ILE A 126 7.84 1.47 13.38
N ASP A 127 8.67 1.64 14.39
CA ASP A 127 9.59 2.76 14.53
C ASP A 127 10.79 2.70 13.55
N ASN A 128 10.97 1.56 12.88
CA ASN A 128 12.00 1.31 11.87
C ASN A 128 11.41 0.75 10.56
N ALA A 129 10.11 0.90 10.35
CA ALA A 129 9.35 0.28 9.29
C ALA A 129 8.82 1.28 8.25
N LEU A 130 8.70 0.83 7.00
CA LEU A 130 7.97 1.53 5.96
C LEU A 130 6.59 0.90 5.81
N LEU A 131 5.53 1.69 5.98
CA LEU A 131 4.15 1.25 5.92
C LEU A 131 3.47 1.83 4.68
N PHE A 132 3.61 1.18 3.54
CA PHE A 132 2.93 1.60 2.32
C PHE A 132 1.42 1.46 2.44
N CYS A 133 0.68 2.45 1.95
CA CYS A 133 -0.78 2.45 2.01
C CYS A 133 -1.41 3.15 0.81
N GLY A 134 -2.70 2.92 0.58
CA GLY A 134 -3.53 3.71 -0.33
C GLY A 134 -3.94 5.05 0.28
N ALA A 135 -4.45 5.96 -0.55
CA ALA A 135 -4.91 7.28 -0.11
C ALA A 135 -6.02 7.24 0.95
N GLU A 136 -6.81 6.17 0.93
CA GLU A 136 -7.99 5.98 1.77
C GLU A 136 -7.72 5.08 2.99
N ALA A 137 -6.44 4.80 3.34
CA ALA A 137 -6.08 3.93 4.45
C ALA A 137 -6.70 4.36 5.79
N TYR A 138 -6.87 5.66 6.00
CA TYR A 138 -7.49 6.24 7.21
C TYR A 138 -8.96 5.83 7.43
N LYS A 139 -9.60 5.22 6.43
CA LYS A 139 -10.98 4.70 6.56
C LYS A 139 -11.04 3.32 7.23
N ILE A 140 -9.89 2.66 7.39
CA ILE A 140 -9.79 1.39 8.10
C ILE A 140 -9.94 1.67 9.61
N ASN A 141 -10.98 1.12 10.23
CA ASN A 141 -11.30 1.40 11.64
C ASN A 141 -11.32 0.16 12.54
N LYS A 142 -11.22 -1.04 11.97
CA LYS A 142 -11.19 -2.30 12.72
C LYS A 142 -10.64 -3.45 11.89
N ILE A 143 -10.20 -4.51 12.56
CA ILE A 143 -9.86 -5.78 11.92
C ILE A 143 -11.16 -6.48 11.51
N LYS A 144 -11.16 -7.04 10.31
CA LYS A 144 -12.28 -7.78 9.71
C LYS A 144 -11.76 -9.09 9.12
N THR A 145 -12.63 -10.03 8.81
CA THR A 145 -12.26 -11.16 7.95
C THR A 145 -12.16 -10.71 6.49
N VAL A 146 -11.34 -11.38 5.70
CA VAL A 146 -11.26 -11.17 4.24
C VAL A 146 -12.63 -11.27 3.61
N LYS A 147 -13.42 -12.30 4.01
CA LYS A 147 -14.79 -12.45 3.53
C LYS A 147 -15.63 -11.19 3.76
N LYS A 148 -15.57 -10.63 4.98
CA LYS A 148 -16.34 -9.44 5.33
C LYS A 148 -15.93 -8.22 4.48
N VAL A 149 -14.62 -8.06 4.22
CA VAL A 149 -14.11 -6.97 3.36
C VAL A 149 -14.64 -7.14 1.93
N ILE A 150 -14.64 -8.36 1.38
CA ILE A 150 -15.16 -8.65 0.04
C ILE A 150 -16.67 -8.38 -0.01
N ASP A 151 -17.44 -8.92 0.93
CA ASP A 151 -18.91 -8.73 0.98
C ASP A 151 -19.28 -7.24 1.02
N GLU A 152 -18.54 -6.44 1.78
CA GLU A 152 -18.74 -4.98 1.84
C GLU A 152 -18.39 -4.29 0.52
N LEU A 153 -17.31 -4.70 -0.16
CA LEU A 153 -16.90 -4.10 -1.44
C LEU A 153 -17.86 -4.40 -2.60
N ILE A 154 -18.54 -5.54 -2.58
CA ILE A 154 -19.46 -5.93 -3.67
C ILE A 154 -20.93 -5.67 -3.34
N SER A 155 -21.25 -5.09 -2.20
CA SER A 155 -22.62 -4.96 -1.69
C SER A 155 -23.56 -4.13 -2.56
N GLU A 156 -23.03 -3.30 -3.47
CA GLU A 156 -23.82 -2.42 -4.37
C GLU A 156 -23.66 -2.77 -5.87
N ILE A 157 -23.03 -3.90 -6.18
CA ILE A 157 -22.78 -4.34 -7.55
C ILE A 157 -23.87 -5.32 -8.03
#